data_78fd859ff0ea8cc84bd080b8ffb50b22
#
_entry.id   78fd859ff0ea8cc84bd080b8ffb50b22
#
_cell.length_a   1.000
_cell.length_b   1.000
_cell.length_c   1.000
_cell.angle_alpha   90.00
_cell.angle_beta   90.00
_cell.angle_gamma   90.00
#
_symmetry.space_group_name_H-M   'P 1'
#
loop_
_entity.id
_entity.type
_entity.pdbx_description
1 polymer ?
#
loop_
_entity_poly.entity_id
_entity_poly.type
_entity_poly.pdbx_seq_one_letter_code
_entity_poly.pdbx_strand_id
1 'polypeptide(L)'
;MAALASAQPGDQFHWDGKTLTTLHGPQWRLLLVGAGDIARYIAPMAMALGFEVIVCDPREEYAASWNVPGTRLLTTMPDDTVTALAPDIRTAIIVLAHDPKLDDMALLEALPSQAFFVGALGSRRTNAQRRKRLLEHFGFTEALVARLRGPVGLPIGSRTPPEIAVSILAELTQERIRHTTQSSTHPLQECGLLADDLERGAVRVAD
;
A
#
# COMPACT_ATOMS: atom_id res chain seq x y z
N MET A 1 35.80 8.24 5.99
CA MET A 1 34.64 7.57 6.59
C MET A 1 33.41 8.36 6.21
N ALA A 2 32.73 7.93 5.15
CA ALA A 2 31.49 8.57 4.73
C ALA A 2 30.38 8.08 5.67
N ALA A 3 29.60 9.04 6.18
CA ALA A 3 28.46 8.77 7.02
C ALA A 3 27.50 7.82 6.27
N LEU A 4 27.20 6.67 6.87
CA LEU A 4 26.06 5.85 6.47
C LEU A 4 24.82 6.71 6.67
N ALA A 5 24.30 7.23 5.56
CA ALA A 5 22.99 7.84 5.56
C ALA A 5 22.02 6.81 6.15
N SER A 6 21.17 7.25 7.09
CA SER A 6 20.19 6.39 7.73
C SER A 6 19.31 5.77 6.65
N ALA A 7 19.43 4.45 6.47
CA ALA A 7 18.62 3.70 5.51
C ALA A 7 17.14 3.88 5.85
N GLN A 8 16.37 4.30 4.85
CA GLN A 8 14.92 4.43 4.98
C GLN A 8 14.24 3.09 4.61
N PRO A 9 13.09 2.77 5.19
CA PRO A 9 12.33 1.59 4.78
C PRO A 9 12.00 1.66 3.28
N GLY A 10 12.56 0.74 2.48
CA GLY A 10 12.39 0.70 1.03
C GLY A 10 13.67 0.91 0.22
N ASP A 11 14.77 1.35 0.85
CA ASP A 11 16.07 1.47 0.21
C ASP A 11 16.64 0.08 -0.09
N GLN A 12 17.02 -0.15 -1.34
CA GLN A 12 17.77 -1.35 -1.74
C GLN A 12 19.23 -0.98 -1.94
N PHE A 13 20.11 -1.75 -1.34
CA PHE A 13 21.54 -1.57 -1.45
C PHE A 13 22.11 -2.75 -2.24
N HIS A 14 22.88 -2.46 -3.26
CA HIS A 14 23.66 -3.46 -3.99
C HIS A 14 25.14 -3.07 -3.98
N TRP A 15 25.99 -3.97 -3.49
CA TRP A 15 27.43 -3.80 -3.46
C TRP A 15 28.08 -4.86 -4.36
N ASP A 16 28.82 -4.42 -5.39
CA ASP A 16 29.49 -5.29 -6.36
C ASP A 16 30.99 -5.48 -6.09
N GLY A 17 31.46 -5.06 -4.92
CA GLY A 17 32.88 -5.07 -4.55
C GLY A 17 33.64 -3.78 -4.85
N LYS A 18 33.05 -2.86 -5.65
CA LYS A 18 33.63 -1.55 -6.01
C LYS A 18 32.64 -0.40 -5.90
N THR A 19 31.37 -0.65 -6.27
CA THR A 19 30.33 0.38 -6.36
C THR A 19 29.19 0.03 -5.43
N LEU A 20 28.81 1.00 -4.58
CA LEU A 20 27.57 0.92 -3.80
C LEU A 20 26.46 1.57 -4.61
N THR A 21 25.53 0.77 -5.12
CA THR A 21 24.31 1.27 -5.76
C THR A 21 23.23 1.34 -4.72
N THR A 22 22.70 2.55 -4.46
CA THR A 22 21.55 2.77 -3.59
C THR A 22 20.37 3.11 -4.47
N LEU A 23 19.34 2.27 -4.44
CA LEU A 23 18.05 2.55 -5.05
C LEU A 23 17.14 3.14 -3.98
N HIS A 24 16.93 4.44 -4.06
CA HIS A 24 15.86 5.09 -3.30
C HIS A 24 14.56 4.86 -4.06
N GLY A 25 13.87 3.78 -3.71
CA GLY A 25 12.59 3.45 -4.31
C GLY A 25 11.48 4.39 -3.81
N PRO A 26 10.35 4.53 -4.55
CA PRO A 26 9.21 5.29 -4.07
C PRO A 26 8.76 4.71 -2.72
N GLN A 27 8.44 5.61 -1.79
CA GLN A 27 7.92 5.24 -0.47
C GLN A 27 6.59 4.48 -0.64
N TRP A 28 6.27 3.59 0.30
CA TRP A 28 4.95 3.01 0.38
C TRP A 28 3.94 4.11 0.67
N ARG A 29 2.86 4.18 -0.12
CA ARG A 29 1.82 5.19 0.03
C ARG A 29 0.53 4.57 0.54
N LEU A 30 -0.12 5.24 1.47
CA LEU A 30 -1.44 4.87 1.96
C LEU A 30 -2.40 6.03 1.77
N LEU A 31 -3.41 5.86 0.93
CA LEU A 31 -4.54 6.77 0.81
C LEU A 31 -5.69 6.28 1.72
N LEU A 32 -6.08 7.12 2.64
CA LEU A 32 -7.27 6.95 3.48
C LEU A 32 -8.38 7.86 2.95
N VAL A 33 -9.48 7.30 2.51
CA VAL A 33 -10.67 8.06 2.09
C VAL A 33 -11.64 8.13 3.25
N GLY A 34 -11.75 9.30 3.87
CA GLY A 34 -12.50 9.56 5.10
C GLY A 34 -11.59 9.95 6.26
N ALA A 35 -11.74 11.18 6.76
CA ALA A 35 -10.97 11.77 7.88
C ALA A 35 -11.64 11.55 9.25
N GLY A 36 -12.28 10.39 9.44
CA GLY A 36 -12.98 10.03 10.68
C GLY A 36 -12.05 9.42 11.75
N ASP A 37 -12.66 8.96 12.85
CA ASP A 37 -11.92 8.48 14.03
C ASP A 37 -10.97 7.31 13.73
N ILE A 38 -11.40 6.35 12.92
CA ILE A 38 -10.55 5.19 12.57
C ILE A 38 -9.30 5.65 11.82
N ALA A 39 -9.44 6.61 10.88
CA ALA A 39 -8.31 7.17 10.14
C ALA A 39 -7.30 7.86 11.07
N ARG A 40 -7.76 8.51 12.16
CA ARG A 40 -6.89 9.14 13.17
C ARG A 40 -6.00 8.15 13.91
N TYR A 41 -6.45 6.91 14.08
CA TYR A 41 -5.63 5.84 14.66
C TYR A 41 -4.75 5.16 13.60
N ILE A 42 -5.25 4.97 12.38
CA ILE A 42 -4.48 4.34 11.30
C ILE A 42 -3.27 5.21 10.92
N ALA A 43 -3.46 6.51 10.75
CA ALA A 43 -2.46 7.38 10.15
C ALA A 43 -1.11 7.39 10.90
N PRO A 44 -1.03 7.63 12.22
CA PRO A 44 0.25 7.62 12.93
C PRO A 44 0.91 6.23 12.96
N MET A 45 0.12 5.16 13.08
CA MET A 45 0.64 3.79 13.05
C MET A 45 1.16 3.41 11.66
N ALA A 46 0.47 3.83 10.59
CA ALA A 46 0.92 3.60 9.22
C ALA A 46 2.22 4.34 8.90
N MET A 47 2.38 5.58 9.38
CA MET A 47 3.64 6.33 9.27
C MET A 47 4.78 5.60 9.98
N ALA A 48 4.54 5.08 11.19
CA ALA A 48 5.53 4.26 11.91
C ALA A 48 5.89 2.96 11.16
N LEU A 49 4.98 2.44 10.34
CA LEU A 49 5.22 1.30 9.43
C LEU A 49 5.90 1.70 8.11
N GLY A 50 6.26 2.97 7.93
CA GLY A 50 6.98 3.47 6.76
C GLY A 50 6.09 3.83 5.57
N PHE A 51 4.80 4.13 5.77
CA PHE A 51 3.93 4.67 4.73
C PHE A 51 3.95 6.20 4.73
N GLU A 52 3.99 6.80 3.54
CA GLU A 52 3.50 8.16 3.33
C GLU A 52 1.96 8.11 3.40
N VAL A 53 1.38 8.84 4.34
CA VAL A 53 -0.07 8.82 4.57
C VAL A 53 -0.72 10.05 3.98
N ILE A 54 -1.67 9.81 3.08
CA ILE A 54 -2.51 10.82 2.44
C ILE A 54 -3.94 10.56 2.89
N VAL A 55 -4.64 11.60 3.28
CA VAL A 55 -6.04 11.53 3.71
C VAL A 55 -6.88 12.36 2.78
N CYS A 56 -7.99 11.82 2.32
CA CYS A 56 -8.95 12.51 1.45
C CYS A 56 -10.31 12.55 2.13
N ASP A 57 -10.83 13.75 2.35
CA ASP A 57 -12.23 13.93 2.77
C ASP A 57 -12.77 15.27 2.24
N PRO A 58 -13.73 15.27 1.30
CA PRO A 58 -14.31 16.50 0.76
C PRO A 58 -15.26 17.20 1.73
N ARG A 59 -15.66 16.54 2.83
CA ARG A 59 -16.60 17.12 3.81
C ARG A 59 -15.86 18.06 4.75
N GLU A 60 -16.29 19.31 4.76
CA GLU A 60 -15.62 20.39 5.51
C GLU A 60 -15.51 20.08 7.00
N GLU A 61 -16.54 19.52 7.63
CA GLU A 61 -16.56 19.20 9.05
C GLU A 61 -15.50 18.16 9.47
N TYR A 62 -15.20 17.19 8.59
CA TYR A 62 -14.15 16.20 8.81
C TYR A 62 -12.77 16.78 8.52
N ALA A 63 -12.65 17.49 7.40
CA ALA A 63 -11.39 18.13 7.00
C ALA A 63 -10.92 19.17 8.04
N ALA A 64 -11.80 20.06 8.49
CA ALA A 64 -11.47 21.08 9.48
C ALA A 64 -11.05 20.50 10.84
N SER A 65 -11.56 19.33 11.19
CA SER A 65 -11.22 18.65 12.44
C SER A 65 -9.94 17.79 12.34
N TRP A 66 -9.37 17.61 11.13
CA TRP A 66 -8.20 16.77 10.92
C TRP A 66 -6.92 17.47 11.43
N ASN A 67 -6.23 16.84 12.38
CA ASN A 67 -5.05 17.42 13.04
C ASN A 67 -3.92 16.40 13.27
N VAL A 68 -3.82 15.35 12.46
CA VAL A 68 -2.75 14.35 12.57
C VAL A 68 -1.49 14.85 11.87
N PRO A 69 -0.41 15.15 12.63
CA PRO A 69 0.83 15.66 12.06
C PRO A 69 1.49 14.64 11.12
N GLY A 70 2.20 15.12 10.10
CA GLY A 70 2.93 14.27 9.16
C GLY A 70 2.07 13.65 8.05
N THR A 71 0.77 13.91 8.05
CA THR A 71 -0.15 13.49 6.99
C THR A 71 -0.45 14.64 6.03
N ARG A 72 -0.78 14.30 4.78
CA ARG A 72 -1.27 15.25 3.78
C ARG A 72 -2.78 15.11 3.65
N LEU A 73 -3.54 16.13 4.04
CA LEU A 73 -4.99 16.18 3.83
C LEU A 73 -5.33 16.78 2.47
N LEU A 74 -6.23 16.13 1.75
CA LEU A 74 -6.82 16.58 0.49
C LEU A 74 -8.34 16.70 0.66
N THR A 75 -8.92 17.77 0.16
CA THR A 75 -10.38 18.03 0.22
C THR A 75 -11.05 17.90 -1.15
N THR A 76 -10.32 17.37 -2.13
CA THR A 76 -10.85 17.02 -3.45
C THR A 76 -11.78 15.82 -3.38
N MET A 77 -12.57 15.60 -4.41
CA MET A 77 -13.43 14.41 -4.49
C MET A 77 -12.57 13.14 -4.54
N PRO A 78 -13.07 12.01 -3.98
CA PRO A 78 -12.27 10.79 -3.85
C PRO A 78 -11.78 10.19 -5.17
N ASP A 79 -12.59 10.21 -6.22
CA ASP A 79 -12.24 9.78 -7.58
C ASP A 79 -11.14 10.64 -8.18
N ASP A 80 -11.28 11.96 -8.11
CA ASP A 80 -10.24 12.91 -8.55
C ASP A 80 -8.93 12.70 -7.77
N THR A 81 -9.04 12.47 -6.47
CA THR A 81 -7.87 12.20 -5.60
C THR A 81 -7.14 10.93 -6.02
N VAL A 82 -7.86 9.84 -6.26
CA VAL A 82 -7.26 8.57 -6.69
C VAL A 82 -6.62 8.72 -8.06
N THR A 83 -7.30 9.37 -9.01
CA THR A 83 -6.78 9.62 -10.36
C THR A 83 -5.52 10.47 -10.32
N ALA A 84 -5.52 11.58 -9.56
CA ALA A 84 -4.36 12.46 -9.43
C ALA A 84 -3.17 11.81 -8.70
N LEU A 85 -3.44 10.89 -7.76
CA LEU A 85 -2.41 10.12 -7.05
C LEU A 85 -1.68 9.14 -7.96
N ALA A 86 -2.31 8.70 -9.05
CA ALA A 86 -1.81 7.68 -9.97
C ALA A 86 -1.25 6.46 -9.21
N PRO A 87 -2.12 5.64 -8.58
CA PRO A 87 -1.69 4.56 -7.70
C PRO A 87 -0.82 3.54 -8.43
N ASP A 88 0.32 3.23 -7.85
CA ASP A 88 1.28 2.23 -8.32
C ASP A 88 1.26 0.96 -7.44
N ILE A 89 2.15 0.02 -7.76
CA ILE A 89 2.31 -1.25 -7.04
C ILE A 89 2.75 -1.11 -5.56
N ARG A 90 3.05 0.10 -5.09
CA ARG A 90 3.40 0.42 -3.69
C ARG A 90 2.33 1.28 -3.02
N THR A 91 1.17 1.43 -3.66
CA THR A 91 0.07 2.22 -3.15
C THR A 91 -1.01 1.33 -2.57
N ALA A 92 -1.44 1.62 -1.34
CA ALA A 92 -2.62 1.07 -0.70
C ALA A 92 -3.73 2.12 -0.63
N ILE A 93 -4.98 1.72 -0.80
CA ILE A 93 -6.15 2.59 -0.71
C ILE A 93 -7.16 1.95 0.22
N ILE A 94 -7.63 2.70 1.22
CA ILE A 94 -8.63 2.21 2.17
C ILE A 94 -9.76 3.23 2.29
N VAL A 95 -10.99 2.81 1.99
CA VAL A 95 -12.17 3.66 2.11
C VAL A 95 -12.82 3.47 3.48
N LEU A 96 -12.99 4.58 4.20
CA LEU A 96 -13.39 4.68 5.61
C LEU A 96 -14.48 5.73 5.84
N ALA A 97 -15.01 6.37 4.78
CA ALA A 97 -15.87 7.54 4.90
C ALA A 97 -17.25 7.22 5.53
N HIS A 98 -17.64 5.95 5.59
CA HIS A 98 -18.97 5.50 5.99
C HIS A 98 -20.11 6.11 5.13
N ASP A 99 -19.76 6.78 4.05
CA ASP A 99 -20.66 7.31 3.04
C ASP A 99 -20.53 6.46 1.79
N PRO A 100 -21.58 5.70 1.41
CA PRO A 100 -21.51 4.81 0.25
C PRO A 100 -21.16 5.53 -1.05
N LYS A 101 -21.55 6.80 -1.19
CA LYS A 101 -21.28 7.58 -2.38
C LYS A 101 -19.80 7.92 -2.50
N LEU A 102 -19.19 8.43 -1.42
CA LEU A 102 -17.75 8.76 -1.39
C LEU A 102 -16.88 7.51 -1.50
N ASP A 103 -17.27 6.45 -0.78
CA ASP A 103 -16.57 5.17 -0.83
C ASP A 103 -16.60 4.57 -2.24
N ASP A 104 -17.79 4.53 -2.87
CA ASP A 104 -17.94 3.95 -4.21
C ASP A 104 -17.21 4.79 -5.27
N MET A 105 -17.21 6.13 -5.21
CA MET A 105 -16.43 7.00 -6.10
C MET A 105 -14.93 6.68 -6.05
N ALA A 106 -14.36 6.56 -4.86
CA ALA A 106 -12.96 6.16 -4.73
C ALA A 106 -12.69 4.77 -5.30
N LEU A 107 -13.58 3.80 -5.07
CA LEU A 107 -13.42 2.42 -5.53
C LEU A 107 -13.50 2.27 -7.04
N LEU A 108 -14.25 3.14 -7.73
CA LEU A 108 -14.33 3.15 -9.19
C LEU A 108 -12.97 3.36 -9.83
N GLU A 109 -12.13 4.23 -9.26
CA GLU A 109 -10.78 4.51 -9.73
C GLU A 109 -9.72 3.59 -9.09
N ALA A 110 -9.93 3.20 -7.82
CA ALA A 110 -8.97 2.40 -7.08
C ALA A 110 -8.87 0.94 -7.57
N LEU A 111 -10.00 0.30 -7.85
CA LEU A 111 -10.02 -1.12 -8.24
C LEU A 111 -9.37 -1.39 -9.61
N PRO A 112 -9.52 -0.55 -10.65
CA PRO A 112 -8.80 -0.73 -11.90
C PRO A 112 -7.31 -0.35 -11.81
N SER A 113 -6.89 0.40 -10.80
CA SER A 113 -5.51 0.91 -10.66
C SER A 113 -4.50 -0.19 -10.35
N GLN A 114 -3.21 0.18 -10.29
CA GLN A 114 -2.13 -0.73 -9.92
C GLN A 114 -1.93 -0.87 -8.40
N ALA A 115 -2.78 -0.25 -7.56
CA ALA A 115 -2.69 -0.35 -6.11
C ALA A 115 -2.59 -1.81 -5.66
N PHE A 116 -1.59 -2.13 -4.79
CA PHE A 116 -1.42 -3.51 -4.32
C PHE A 116 -2.50 -3.92 -3.33
N PHE A 117 -3.16 -2.95 -2.69
CA PHE A 117 -4.18 -3.17 -1.68
C PHE A 117 -5.32 -2.17 -1.84
N VAL A 118 -6.55 -2.66 -1.94
CA VAL A 118 -7.77 -1.84 -1.93
C VAL A 118 -8.72 -2.41 -0.89
N GLY A 119 -8.92 -1.67 0.20
CA GLY A 119 -9.73 -2.08 1.34
C GLY A 119 -10.97 -1.21 1.54
N ALA A 120 -12.04 -1.79 2.06
CA ALA A 120 -13.25 -1.05 2.41
C ALA A 120 -13.78 -1.44 3.79
N LEU A 121 -13.97 -0.41 4.61
CA LEU A 121 -14.63 -0.54 5.89
C LEU A 121 -16.12 -0.88 5.71
N GLY A 122 -16.69 -1.55 6.71
CA GLY A 122 -18.11 -1.87 6.77
C GLY A 122 -18.37 -3.32 7.14
N SER A 123 -19.61 -3.64 7.46
CA SER A 123 -20.04 -5.00 7.78
C SER A 123 -19.96 -5.93 6.57
N ARG A 124 -20.01 -7.24 6.80
CA ARG A 124 -20.14 -8.24 5.72
C ARG A 124 -21.32 -7.93 4.80
N ARG A 125 -22.48 -7.54 5.39
CA ARG A 125 -23.68 -7.15 4.64
C ARG A 125 -23.43 -5.92 3.77
N THR A 126 -22.83 -4.88 4.33
CA THR A 126 -22.50 -3.64 3.60
C THR A 126 -21.56 -3.91 2.43
N ASN A 127 -20.52 -4.72 2.66
CA ASN A 127 -19.57 -5.07 1.62
C ASN A 127 -20.16 -5.99 0.55
N ALA A 128 -21.08 -6.90 0.90
CA ALA A 128 -21.82 -7.70 -0.08
C ALA A 128 -22.69 -6.80 -0.99
N GLN A 129 -23.40 -5.84 -0.40
CA GLN A 129 -24.19 -4.86 -1.17
C GLN A 129 -23.31 -3.97 -2.05
N ARG A 130 -22.14 -3.54 -1.57
CA ARG A 130 -21.14 -2.77 -2.35
C ARG A 130 -20.67 -3.57 -3.55
N ARG A 131 -20.25 -4.82 -3.37
CA ARG A 131 -19.84 -5.70 -4.49
C ARG A 131 -20.94 -5.86 -5.54
N LYS A 132 -22.17 -6.06 -5.08
CA LYS A 132 -23.34 -6.14 -5.97
C LYS A 132 -23.50 -4.87 -6.80
N ARG A 133 -23.43 -3.68 -6.17
CA ARG A 133 -23.52 -2.41 -6.91
C ARG A 133 -22.41 -2.24 -7.94
N LEU A 134 -21.16 -2.59 -7.58
CA LEU A 134 -20.02 -2.50 -8.50
C LEU A 134 -20.21 -3.37 -9.75
N LEU A 135 -20.77 -4.57 -9.59
CA LEU A 135 -21.04 -5.49 -10.69
C LEU A 135 -22.23 -5.02 -11.53
N GLU A 136 -23.36 -4.68 -10.90
CA GLU A 136 -24.62 -4.44 -11.61
C GLU A 136 -24.75 -3.04 -12.20
N HIS A 137 -24.15 -2.01 -11.56
CA HIS A 137 -24.36 -0.62 -11.95
C HIS A 137 -23.12 0.05 -12.54
N PHE A 138 -21.93 -0.45 -12.23
CA PHE A 138 -20.70 0.16 -12.70
C PHE A 138 -19.93 -0.70 -13.71
N GLY A 139 -20.49 -1.85 -14.11
CA GLY A 139 -19.92 -2.70 -15.15
C GLY A 139 -18.60 -3.38 -14.78
N PHE A 140 -18.30 -3.49 -13.49
CA PHE A 140 -17.09 -4.16 -13.03
C PHE A 140 -17.18 -5.66 -13.24
N THR A 141 -16.03 -6.27 -13.56
CA THR A 141 -15.92 -7.74 -13.64
C THR A 141 -15.74 -8.34 -12.25
N GLU A 142 -16.10 -9.61 -12.10
CA GLU A 142 -15.84 -10.38 -10.87
C GLU A 142 -14.35 -10.34 -10.46
N ALA A 143 -13.43 -10.37 -11.44
CA ALA A 143 -12.01 -10.29 -11.19
C ALA A 143 -11.59 -8.96 -10.55
N LEU A 144 -12.14 -7.83 -11.01
CA LEU A 144 -11.89 -6.52 -10.41
C LEU A 144 -12.48 -6.43 -8.99
N VAL A 145 -13.72 -6.88 -8.81
CA VAL A 145 -14.39 -6.86 -7.52
C VAL A 145 -13.71 -7.80 -6.51
N ALA A 146 -13.08 -8.89 -6.96
CA ALA A 146 -12.31 -9.80 -6.11
C ALA A 146 -11.08 -9.12 -5.48
N ARG A 147 -10.54 -8.05 -6.08
CA ARG A 147 -9.45 -7.25 -5.49
C ARG A 147 -9.87 -6.47 -4.24
N LEU A 148 -11.18 -6.23 -4.07
CA LEU A 148 -11.69 -5.50 -2.92
C LEU A 148 -11.58 -6.33 -1.63
N ARG A 149 -10.82 -5.86 -0.66
CA ARG A 149 -10.79 -6.39 0.70
C ARG A 149 -11.93 -5.75 1.50
N GLY A 150 -12.98 -6.48 1.73
CA GLY A 150 -14.18 -5.99 2.42
C GLY A 150 -14.99 -7.09 3.09
N PRO A 151 -15.18 -7.01 4.41
CA PRO A 151 -14.66 -6.01 5.36
C PRO A 151 -13.15 -6.00 5.44
N VAL A 152 -12.54 -4.80 5.43
CA VAL A 152 -11.09 -4.65 5.60
C VAL A 152 -10.68 -4.92 7.04
N GLY A 153 -9.57 -5.61 7.22
CA GLY A 153 -8.98 -5.97 8.51
C GLY A 153 -9.06 -7.47 8.84
N LEU A 154 -8.06 -7.95 9.55
CA LEU A 154 -8.06 -9.34 10.05
C LEU A 154 -9.15 -9.54 11.10
N PRO A 155 -9.77 -10.73 11.17
CA PRO A 155 -10.88 -11.03 12.10
C PRO A 155 -10.36 -11.27 13.53
N ILE A 156 -9.83 -10.22 14.18
CA ILE A 156 -9.31 -10.29 15.56
C ILE A 156 -10.35 -9.99 16.65
N GLY A 157 -11.61 -9.81 16.26
CA GLY A 157 -12.67 -9.48 17.21
C GLY A 157 -12.77 -8.00 17.59
N SER A 158 -12.17 -7.11 16.79
CA SER A 158 -12.14 -5.65 16.99
C SER A 158 -13.55 -5.04 17.06
N ARG A 159 -13.75 -4.12 18.02
CA ARG A 159 -15.03 -3.43 18.27
C ARG A 159 -14.86 -1.91 18.37
N THR A 160 -13.74 -1.45 18.86
CA THR A 160 -13.45 -0.02 19.03
C THR A 160 -12.64 0.54 17.86
N PRO A 161 -12.69 1.85 17.58
CA PRO A 161 -11.90 2.45 16.49
C PRO A 161 -10.41 2.10 16.52
N PRO A 162 -9.69 2.15 17.67
CA PRO A 162 -8.28 1.75 17.71
C PRO A 162 -8.06 0.24 17.41
N GLU A 163 -8.94 -0.64 17.89
CA GLU A 163 -8.85 -2.08 17.58
C GLU A 163 -9.08 -2.36 16.10
N ILE A 164 -10.05 -1.64 15.49
CA ILE A 164 -10.31 -1.73 14.05
C ILE A 164 -9.08 -1.24 13.26
N ALA A 165 -8.44 -0.16 13.69
CA ALA A 165 -7.22 0.34 13.08
C ALA A 165 -6.08 -0.70 13.13
N VAL A 166 -5.89 -1.37 14.26
CA VAL A 166 -4.91 -2.48 14.41
C VAL A 166 -5.24 -3.63 13.45
N SER A 167 -6.51 -4.04 13.39
CA SER A 167 -6.98 -5.09 12.48
C SER A 167 -6.67 -4.78 11.02
N ILE A 168 -6.95 -3.54 10.59
CA ILE A 168 -6.70 -3.07 9.22
C ILE A 168 -5.20 -3.06 8.92
N LEU A 169 -4.38 -2.50 9.81
CA LEU A 169 -2.94 -2.41 9.61
C LEU A 169 -2.25 -3.78 9.65
N ALA A 170 -2.78 -4.72 10.41
CA ALA A 170 -2.29 -6.09 10.40
C ALA A 170 -2.51 -6.76 9.03
N GLU A 171 -3.71 -6.62 8.43
CA GLU A 171 -3.99 -7.11 7.09
C GLU A 171 -3.12 -6.41 6.04
N LEU A 172 -3.04 -5.08 6.10
CA LEU A 172 -2.22 -4.28 5.19
C LEU A 172 -0.74 -4.72 5.23
N THR A 173 -0.20 -4.92 6.44
CA THR A 173 1.19 -5.38 6.63
C THR A 173 1.40 -6.77 6.06
N GLN A 174 0.46 -7.69 6.30
CA GLN A 174 0.50 -9.05 5.74
C GLN A 174 0.51 -9.04 4.22
N GLU A 175 -0.35 -8.25 3.58
CA GLU A 175 -0.44 -8.17 2.13
C GLU A 175 0.80 -7.47 1.53
N ARG A 176 1.35 -6.45 2.18
CA ARG A 176 2.60 -5.82 1.76
C ARG A 176 3.76 -6.81 1.73
N ILE A 177 3.91 -7.63 2.77
CA ILE A 177 4.96 -8.65 2.83
C ILE A 177 4.77 -9.68 1.71
N ARG A 178 3.55 -10.17 1.49
CA ARG A 178 3.24 -11.10 0.40
C ARG A 178 3.58 -10.51 -0.96
N HIS A 179 3.19 -9.26 -1.20
CA HIS A 179 3.46 -8.56 -2.45
C HIS A 179 4.97 -8.40 -2.68
N THR A 180 5.73 -8.00 -1.68
CA THR A 180 7.19 -7.86 -1.77
C THR A 180 7.88 -9.20 -2.06
N THR A 181 7.47 -10.28 -1.37
CA THR A 181 8.05 -11.61 -1.56
C THR A 181 7.78 -12.15 -2.97
N GLN A 182 6.57 -11.95 -3.51
CA GLN A 182 6.24 -12.36 -4.88
C GLN A 182 7.01 -11.57 -5.93
N SER A 183 7.26 -10.29 -5.70
CA SER A 183 8.06 -9.44 -6.59
C SER A 183 9.55 -9.80 -6.56
N SER A 184 10.06 -10.37 -5.47
CA SER A 184 11.44 -10.82 -5.30
C SER A 184 11.70 -12.22 -5.85
N THR A 185 10.65 -13.00 -6.14
CA THR A 185 10.74 -14.35 -6.73
C THR A 185 10.74 -14.34 -8.26
N HIS A 186 10.88 -13.21 -8.92
CA HIS A 186 11.24 -13.20 -10.33
C HIS A 186 12.75 -13.53 -10.41
N PRO A 187 13.13 -14.72 -10.92
CA PRO A 187 14.51 -15.17 -10.79
C PRO A 187 15.40 -14.28 -11.65
N LEU A 188 16.58 -14.01 -11.12
CA LEU A 188 17.79 -13.77 -11.90
C LEU A 188 18.10 -15.03 -12.74
N GLN A 189 17.21 -15.40 -13.64
CA GLN A 189 17.29 -16.58 -14.49
C GLN A 189 17.56 -16.19 -15.93
N GLU A 190 18.36 -15.13 -16.14
CA GLU A 190 19.05 -14.88 -17.41
C GLU A 190 20.33 -14.06 -17.19
N CYS A 191 21.22 -14.53 -16.33
CA CYS A 191 22.63 -14.25 -16.47
C CYS A 191 23.38 -15.60 -16.42
N GLY A 192 23.07 -16.42 -17.38
CA GLY A 192 23.83 -17.62 -17.69
C GLY A 192 25.12 -17.27 -18.41
N LEU A 193 26.05 -16.65 -17.71
CA LEU A 193 27.46 -16.53 -18.10
C LEU A 193 28.27 -16.38 -16.83
N LEU A 194 29.22 -17.31 -16.65
CA LEU A 194 30.31 -17.29 -15.64
C LEU A 194 30.06 -18.10 -14.34
N ALA A 195 29.56 -19.33 -14.46
CA ALA A 195 29.86 -20.35 -13.45
C ALA A 195 31.05 -21.25 -13.84
N ASP A 196 31.48 -21.25 -15.11
CA ASP A 196 32.53 -22.16 -15.62
C ASP A 196 33.97 -21.59 -15.57
N ASP A 197 34.13 -20.31 -15.24
CA ASP A 197 35.50 -19.70 -15.25
C ASP A 197 36.18 -19.62 -13.87
N LEU A 198 35.53 -20.03 -12.79
CA LEU A 198 36.10 -20.03 -11.44
C LEU A 198 36.81 -21.35 -11.09
N GLU A 199 36.69 -22.41 -11.87
CA GLU A 199 37.41 -23.67 -11.62
C GLU A 199 38.73 -23.85 -12.41
N ARG A 200 39.12 -22.89 -13.24
CA ARG A 200 40.40 -23.01 -14.04
C ARG A 200 41.48 -22.01 -13.69
N GLY A 201 41.46 -21.39 -12.54
CA GLY A 201 42.48 -20.43 -12.08
C GLY A 201 43.35 -20.92 -10.94
N ALA A 202 43.83 -22.16 -10.95
CA ALA A 202 44.90 -22.57 -10.10
C ALA A 202 46.22 -21.98 -10.63
N VAL A 203 46.58 -20.81 -10.14
CA VAL A 203 47.90 -20.21 -10.39
C VAL A 203 48.93 -20.99 -9.58
N ARG A 204 49.83 -21.73 -10.29
CA ARG A 204 51.09 -22.24 -9.74
C ARG A 204 51.96 -21.04 -9.40
N VAL A 205 52.35 -20.93 -8.14
CA VAL A 205 53.50 -20.12 -7.73
C VAL A 205 54.73 -20.99 -8.03
N ALA A 206 55.58 -20.51 -8.92
CA ALA A 206 56.91 -21.09 -9.16
C ALA A 206 57.92 -20.36 -8.27
N ASP A 207 58.86 -21.12 -7.77
CA ASP A 207 60.03 -20.75 -6.94
C ASP A 207 60.81 -19.53 -7.45
#